data_b6c16fc60510e32d0c94353cd6c883b7
#
_entry.id   b6c16fc60510e32d0c94353cd6c883b7
#
_cell.length_a   1.000
_cell.length_b   1.000
_cell.length_c   1.000
_cell.angle_alpha   90.00
_cell.angle_beta   90.00
_cell.angle_gamma   90.00
#
_symmetry.space_group_name_H-M   'P 1'
#
loop_
_entity.id
_entity.type
_entity.pdbx_description
1 polymer ?
#
loop_
_entity_poly.entity_id
_entity_poly.type
_entity_poly.pdbx_seq_one_letter_code
_entity_poly.pdbx_strand_id
1 'polypeptide(L)'
;IWAKAGGGLFSEVGEIFSGGERSGGFEGLGSFGAFLAVFSIMVGYFAAVVINFGDFARFVKNEDEMKKGNLWGLVGNVVLFSFITLMITGGTIAIFGEYVASPTEMVAKVDNLGLTIIAAFAFFAATVGINMVANFIPPAYDLANLIPSKINFKIGGLITAGFGFVIGGMWVAVITQMGLFPFVNTLGAILAPVFGIMIVDYYIIKKENLDVDALFDDSASAKYHYNGGFNHKAILAWILSGYIAVGTVWPNILVLGLGDFFANLGGGGGYAWIIGASLGAVVHLAISKR
;
A
#
# COMPACT_ATOMS: atom_id res chain seq x y z
N ILE A 1 24.79 -13.68 -8.39
CA ILE A 1 25.03 -12.24 -8.54
C ILE A 1 26.16 -11.81 -7.61
N TRP A 2 26.03 -11.92 -6.29
CA TRP A 2 27.02 -11.44 -5.32
C TRP A 2 28.42 -12.01 -5.53
N ALA A 3 28.53 -13.30 -5.76
CA ALA A 3 29.83 -13.94 -6.03
C ALA A 3 30.52 -13.43 -7.30
N LYS A 4 29.76 -12.97 -8.31
CA LYS A 4 30.28 -12.41 -9.55
C LYS A 4 30.58 -10.91 -9.45
N ALA A 5 29.83 -10.16 -8.65
CA ALA A 5 29.99 -8.72 -8.49
C ALA A 5 31.26 -8.34 -7.70
N GLY A 6 31.72 -9.24 -6.80
CA GLY A 6 32.93 -8.98 -6.00
C GLY A 6 32.86 -7.68 -5.22
N GLY A 7 33.98 -6.93 -5.21
CA GLY A 7 34.07 -5.62 -4.52
C GLY A 7 33.21 -4.51 -5.15
N GLY A 8 32.88 -4.60 -6.43
CA GLY A 8 32.02 -3.63 -7.14
C GLY A 8 30.63 -3.52 -6.55
N LEU A 9 30.11 -4.58 -5.92
CA LEU A 9 28.82 -4.55 -5.24
C LEU A 9 28.70 -3.45 -4.19
N PHE A 10 29.70 -3.34 -3.31
CA PHE A 10 29.66 -2.35 -2.22
C PHE A 10 29.89 -0.92 -2.71
N SER A 11 30.67 -0.75 -3.80
CA SER A 11 30.83 0.54 -4.46
C SER A 11 29.50 1.04 -5.01
N GLU A 12 28.78 0.21 -5.76
CA GLU A 12 27.49 0.58 -6.36
C GLU A 12 26.41 0.83 -5.29
N VAL A 13 26.35 0.01 -4.24
CA VAL A 13 25.47 0.26 -3.11
C VAL A 13 25.81 1.58 -2.43
N GLY A 14 27.09 1.89 -2.25
CA GLY A 14 27.56 3.16 -1.70
C GLY A 14 27.14 4.37 -2.53
N GLU A 15 27.19 4.28 -3.86
CA GLU A 15 26.70 5.35 -4.75
C GLU A 15 25.20 5.58 -4.62
N ILE A 16 24.40 4.52 -4.52
CA ILE A 16 22.95 4.63 -4.31
C ILE A 16 22.65 5.38 -3.00
N PHE A 17 23.38 5.05 -1.91
CA PHE A 17 23.18 5.72 -0.63
C PHE A 17 23.71 7.15 -0.58
N SER A 18 24.75 7.46 -1.32
CA SER A 18 25.35 8.81 -1.34
C SER A 18 24.55 9.83 -2.19
N GLY A 19 23.47 9.40 -2.83
CA GLY A 19 22.64 10.28 -3.65
C GLY A 19 23.27 10.63 -5.00
N GLY A 20 24.11 9.75 -5.55
CA GLY A 20 24.68 9.89 -6.88
C GLY A 20 23.63 9.93 -8.00
N GLU A 21 24.04 10.07 -9.24
CA GLU A 21 23.15 10.19 -10.43
C GLU A 21 22.08 9.09 -10.54
N ARG A 22 22.23 7.99 -9.80
CA ARG A 22 21.31 6.83 -9.77
C ARG A 22 20.30 6.86 -8.63
N SER A 23 20.28 7.91 -7.80
CA SER A 23 19.32 8.04 -6.67
C SER A 23 17.88 8.35 -7.09
N GLY A 24 17.63 8.46 -8.34
CA GLY A 24 16.41 8.52 -9.15
C GLY A 24 15.09 9.00 -8.54
N GLY A 25 14.39 9.89 -9.23
CA GLY A 25 12.95 10.11 -9.09
C GLY A 25 12.51 11.19 -8.10
N PHE A 26 13.38 11.65 -7.19
CA PHE A 26 13.04 12.68 -6.20
C PHE A 26 14.00 13.89 -6.27
N GLU A 27 14.51 14.17 -7.46
CA GLU A 27 15.36 15.33 -7.74
C GLU A 27 14.64 16.61 -7.34
N GLY A 28 15.34 17.50 -6.64
CA GLY A 28 14.79 18.76 -6.18
C GLY A 28 14.13 18.76 -4.80
N LEU A 29 13.85 17.59 -4.20
CA LEU A 29 13.22 17.54 -2.87
C LEU A 29 14.21 17.66 -1.70
N GLY A 30 15.50 17.55 -1.96
CA GLY A 30 16.51 17.39 -0.90
C GLY A 30 16.37 16.07 -0.12
N SER A 31 17.36 15.73 0.72
CA SER A 31 17.42 14.43 1.39
C SER A 31 16.22 14.16 2.29
N PHE A 32 15.75 15.17 3.04
CA PHE A 32 14.59 15.00 3.93
C PHE A 32 13.30 14.84 3.15
N GLY A 33 13.10 15.62 2.08
CA GLY A 33 11.92 15.50 1.21
C GLY A 33 11.88 14.15 0.50
N ALA A 34 13.01 13.68 -0.01
CA ALA A 34 13.12 12.35 -0.61
C ALA A 34 12.81 11.23 0.41
N PHE A 35 13.33 11.34 1.63
CA PHE A 35 13.00 10.41 2.72
C PHE A 35 11.49 10.37 2.99
N LEU A 36 10.84 11.53 3.11
CA LEU A 36 9.39 11.60 3.33
C LEU A 36 8.60 11.02 2.16
N ALA A 37 9.04 11.22 0.92
CA ALA A 37 8.40 10.64 -0.25
C ALA A 37 8.51 9.11 -0.24
N VAL A 38 9.69 8.56 0.00
CA VAL A 38 9.89 7.11 0.12
C VAL A 38 9.06 6.54 1.27
N PHE A 39 9.07 7.18 2.43
CA PHE A 39 8.24 6.77 3.57
C PHE A 39 6.75 6.74 3.21
N SER A 40 6.25 7.80 2.59
CA SER A 40 4.85 7.92 2.16
C SER A 40 4.46 6.82 1.17
N ILE A 41 5.31 6.55 0.17
CA ILE A 41 5.09 5.50 -0.83
C ILE A 41 5.09 4.11 -0.18
N MET A 42 6.03 3.84 0.73
CA MET A 42 6.12 2.55 1.42
C MET A 42 4.91 2.30 2.31
N VAL A 43 4.44 3.31 3.05
CA VAL A 43 3.19 3.17 3.82
C VAL A 43 2.00 3.00 2.88
N GLY A 44 1.94 3.75 1.79
CA GLY A 44 0.91 3.61 0.75
C GLY A 44 0.87 2.22 0.11
N TYR A 45 2.02 1.59 -0.08
CA TYR A 45 2.12 0.22 -0.56
C TYR A 45 1.43 -0.78 0.39
N PHE A 46 1.53 -0.56 1.70
CA PHE A 46 0.87 -1.37 2.72
C PHE A 46 -0.53 -0.88 3.13
N ALA A 47 -1.10 0.09 2.42
CA ALA A 47 -2.35 0.75 2.78
C ALA A 47 -3.50 -0.21 3.08
N ALA A 48 -3.72 -1.19 2.21
CA ALA A 48 -4.78 -2.18 2.38
C ALA A 48 -4.57 -3.02 3.64
N VAL A 49 -3.33 -3.46 3.90
CA VAL A 49 -2.99 -4.27 5.09
C VAL A 49 -3.18 -3.45 6.37
N VAL A 50 -2.84 -2.17 6.36
CA VAL A 50 -3.02 -1.27 7.53
C VAL A 50 -4.50 -1.07 7.83
N ILE A 51 -5.33 -0.85 6.82
CA ILE A 51 -6.77 -0.61 6.98
C ILE A 51 -7.50 -1.89 7.37
N ASN A 52 -7.17 -3.02 6.74
CA ASN A 52 -7.80 -4.31 6.97
C ASN A 52 -7.03 -5.18 7.99
N PHE A 53 -6.25 -4.55 8.86
CA PHE A 53 -5.42 -5.28 9.83
C PHE A 53 -6.23 -6.24 10.73
N GLY A 54 -7.46 -5.90 11.03
CA GLY A 54 -8.39 -6.74 11.79
C GLY A 54 -8.62 -8.12 11.16
N ASP A 55 -8.63 -8.22 9.84
CA ASP A 55 -8.84 -9.49 9.14
C ASP A 55 -7.68 -10.47 9.30
N PHE A 56 -6.48 -9.95 9.51
CA PHE A 56 -5.30 -10.76 9.84
C PHE A 56 -5.21 -11.04 11.34
N ALA A 57 -5.45 -10.02 12.18
CA ALA A 57 -5.32 -10.10 13.62
C ALA A 57 -6.32 -11.08 14.26
N ARG A 58 -7.50 -11.30 13.65
CA ARG A 58 -8.52 -12.24 14.15
C ARG A 58 -8.05 -13.70 14.27
N PHE A 59 -7.01 -14.08 13.53
CA PHE A 59 -6.45 -15.43 13.55
C PHE A 59 -5.34 -15.61 14.60
N VAL A 60 -4.95 -14.57 15.29
CA VAL A 60 -3.86 -14.60 16.26
C VAL A 60 -4.40 -14.96 17.65
N LYS A 61 -3.66 -15.77 18.39
CA LYS A 61 -4.12 -16.31 19.68
C LYS A 61 -4.28 -15.24 20.77
N ASN A 62 -3.40 -14.24 20.79
CA ASN A 62 -3.38 -13.18 21.78
C ASN A 62 -2.55 -11.99 21.30
N GLU A 63 -2.61 -10.87 22.03
CA GLU A 63 -1.95 -9.63 21.70
C GLU A 63 -0.41 -9.75 21.69
N ASP A 64 0.19 -10.52 22.58
CA ASP A 64 1.64 -10.69 22.65
C ASP A 64 2.17 -11.43 21.42
N GLU A 65 1.48 -12.47 20.97
CA GLU A 65 1.83 -13.19 19.73
C GLU A 65 1.63 -12.27 18.50
N MET A 66 0.61 -11.41 18.51
CA MET A 66 0.41 -10.41 17.47
C MET A 66 1.57 -9.42 17.41
N LYS A 67 1.97 -8.85 18.55
CA LYS A 67 3.10 -7.91 18.62
C LYS A 67 4.40 -8.53 18.15
N LYS A 68 4.72 -9.74 18.60
CA LYS A 68 5.91 -10.49 18.17
C LYS A 68 5.87 -10.82 16.68
N GLY A 69 4.70 -11.28 16.21
CA GLY A 69 4.47 -11.58 14.80
C GLY A 69 4.67 -10.36 13.91
N ASN A 70 4.16 -9.20 14.30
CA ASN A 70 4.35 -7.95 13.56
C ASN A 70 5.80 -7.47 13.59
N LEU A 71 6.48 -7.57 14.74
CA LEU A 71 7.88 -7.16 14.85
C LEU A 71 8.79 -7.98 13.92
N TRP A 72 8.67 -9.29 13.96
CA TRP A 72 9.54 -10.17 13.17
C TRP A 72 9.00 -10.42 11.77
N GLY A 73 7.68 -10.61 11.63
CA GLY A 73 7.04 -10.90 10.37
C GLY A 73 6.92 -9.69 9.43
N LEU A 74 6.73 -8.51 9.96
CA LEU A 74 6.66 -7.28 9.15
C LEU A 74 7.97 -6.52 9.20
N VAL A 75 8.35 -5.98 10.36
CA VAL A 75 9.53 -5.11 10.46
C VAL A 75 10.82 -5.86 10.10
N GLY A 76 11.04 -7.03 10.70
CA GLY A 76 12.21 -7.86 10.43
C GLY A 76 12.31 -8.29 8.97
N ASN A 77 11.20 -8.73 8.38
CA ASN A 77 11.18 -9.10 6.96
C ASN A 77 11.36 -7.92 6.02
N VAL A 78 10.77 -6.76 6.29
CA VAL A 78 10.96 -5.56 5.44
C VAL A 78 12.40 -5.13 5.44
N VAL A 79 13.06 -5.12 6.60
CA VAL A 79 14.50 -4.78 6.70
C VAL A 79 15.34 -5.79 5.93
N LEU A 80 15.12 -7.09 6.16
CA LEU A 80 15.86 -8.15 5.46
C LEU A 80 15.63 -8.08 3.94
N PHE A 81 14.38 -7.94 3.52
CA PHE A 81 14.02 -7.85 2.11
C PHE A 81 14.62 -6.62 1.44
N SER A 82 14.58 -5.46 2.10
CA SER A 82 15.18 -4.23 1.60
C SER A 82 16.71 -4.38 1.44
N PHE A 83 17.38 -5.00 2.42
CA PHE A 83 18.81 -5.30 2.33
C PHE A 83 19.11 -6.22 1.15
N ILE A 84 18.39 -7.33 1.02
CA ILE A 84 18.57 -8.27 -0.09
C ILE A 84 18.36 -7.58 -1.44
N THR A 85 17.31 -6.76 -1.56
CA THR A 85 16.97 -6.03 -2.77
C THR A 85 18.09 -5.05 -3.16
N LEU A 86 18.58 -4.25 -2.20
CA LEU A 86 19.71 -3.34 -2.44
C LEU A 86 20.97 -4.08 -2.90
N MET A 87 21.30 -5.18 -2.25
CA MET A 87 22.45 -6.00 -2.60
C MET A 87 22.32 -6.66 -3.98
N ILE A 88 21.10 -7.03 -4.37
CA ILE A 88 20.84 -7.57 -5.69
C ILE A 88 20.94 -6.45 -6.74
N THR A 89 20.34 -5.30 -6.48
CA THR A 89 20.38 -4.13 -7.38
C THR A 89 21.81 -3.68 -7.63
N GLY A 90 22.61 -3.43 -6.59
CA GLY A 90 24.03 -3.09 -6.73
C GLY A 90 24.82 -4.18 -7.49
N GLY A 91 24.46 -5.45 -7.24
CA GLY A 91 25.09 -6.57 -7.97
C GLY A 91 24.74 -6.62 -9.45
N THR A 92 23.52 -6.23 -9.87
CA THR A 92 23.16 -6.15 -11.30
C THR A 92 23.90 -5.01 -12.00
N ILE A 93 24.03 -3.87 -11.35
CA ILE A 93 24.80 -2.74 -11.89
C ILE A 93 26.28 -3.13 -12.03
N ALA A 94 26.87 -3.74 -11.01
CA ALA A 94 28.28 -4.15 -11.05
C ALA A 94 28.60 -5.20 -12.13
N ILE A 95 27.63 -6.10 -12.44
CA ILE A 95 27.86 -7.19 -13.40
C ILE A 95 27.47 -6.80 -14.83
N PHE A 96 26.29 -6.13 -14.95
CA PHE A 96 25.68 -5.85 -16.26
C PHE A 96 25.82 -4.38 -16.69
N GLY A 97 26.31 -3.50 -15.82
CA GLY A 97 26.41 -2.06 -16.08
C GLY A 97 25.04 -1.34 -16.10
N GLU A 98 23.96 -2.05 -15.77
CA GLU A 98 22.60 -1.51 -15.82
C GLU A 98 21.77 -1.96 -14.61
N TYR A 99 20.79 -1.13 -14.25
CA TYR A 99 19.80 -1.44 -13.22
C TYR A 99 18.77 -2.43 -13.74
N VAL A 100 18.69 -3.60 -13.13
CA VAL A 100 17.66 -4.60 -13.41
C VAL A 100 16.67 -4.68 -12.25
N ALA A 101 15.52 -4.03 -12.42
CA ALA A 101 14.48 -3.96 -11.37
C ALA A 101 13.64 -5.23 -11.27
N SER A 102 13.40 -5.90 -12.40
CA SER A 102 12.51 -7.05 -12.49
C SER A 102 13.22 -8.34 -12.07
N PRO A 103 12.72 -9.07 -11.04
CA PRO A 103 13.25 -10.37 -10.68
C PRO A 103 13.24 -11.38 -11.85
N THR A 104 12.24 -11.31 -12.72
CA THR A 104 12.12 -12.19 -13.88
C THR A 104 13.17 -11.87 -14.95
N GLU A 105 13.44 -10.60 -15.21
CA GLU A 105 14.52 -10.18 -16.11
C GLU A 105 15.90 -10.59 -15.57
N MET A 106 16.08 -10.48 -14.25
CA MET A 106 17.31 -10.90 -13.60
C MET A 106 17.55 -12.40 -13.76
N VAL A 107 16.50 -13.22 -13.58
CA VAL A 107 16.61 -14.68 -13.80
C VAL A 107 16.87 -15.00 -15.26
N ALA A 108 16.27 -14.26 -16.20
CA ALA A 108 16.51 -14.43 -17.62
C ALA A 108 17.97 -14.14 -18.04
N LYS A 109 18.69 -13.26 -17.30
CA LYS A 109 20.12 -12.97 -17.50
C LYS A 109 21.05 -14.05 -16.91
N VAL A 110 20.52 -15.00 -16.15
CA VAL A 110 21.29 -16.11 -15.60
C VAL A 110 21.18 -17.30 -16.55
N ASP A 111 22.25 -17.58 -17.28
CA ASP A 111 22.33 -18.72 -18.21
C ASP A 111 22.51 -20.05 -17.45
N ASN A 112 21.43 -20.45 -16.73
CA ASN A 112 21.37 -21.71 -15.99
C ASN A 112 19.93 -22.21 -15.86
N LEU A 113 19.56 -23.21 -16.64
CA LEU A 113 18.21 -23.78 -16.68
C LEU A 113 17.73 -24.27 -15.31
N GLY A 114 18.60 -24.90 -14.52
CA GLY A 114 18.23 -25.41 -13.19
C GLY A 114 17.84 -24.27 -12.23
N LEU A 115 18.63 -23.20 -12.19
CA LEU A 115 18.31 -22.02 -11.39
C LEU A 115 17.05 -21.31 -11.89
N THR A 116 16.84 -21.25 -13.20
CA THR A 116 15.62 -20.66 -13.78
C THR A 116 14.37 -21.42 -13.36
N ILE A 117 14.39 -22.76 -13.39
CA ILE A 117 13.25 -23.60 -12.94
C ILE A 117 12.97 -23.38 -11.44
N ILE A 118 14.00 -23.39 -10.60
CA ILE A 118 13.86 -23.18 -9.16
C ILE A 118 13.27 -21.78 -8.89
N ALA A 119 13.77 -20.74 -9.57
CA ALA A 119 13.28 -19.38 -9.41
C ALA A 119 11.81 -19.24 -9.89
N ALA A 120 11.46 -19.83 -11.03
CA ALA A 120 10.10 -19.83 -11.54
C ALA A 120 9.12 -20.48 -10.55
N PHE A 121 9.49 -21.63 -9.97
CA PHE A 121 8.69 -22.28 -8.95
C PHE A 121 8.57 -21.44 -7.67
N ALA A 122 9.66 -20.83 -7.19
CA ALA A 122 9.67 -19.97 -6.02
C ALA A 122 8.79 -18.72 -6.23
N PHE A 123 8.87 -18.07 -7.40
CA PHE A 123 8.03 -16.91 -7.74
C PHE A 123 6.56 -17.30 -7.85
N PHE A 124 6.25 -18.44 -8.46
CA PHE A 124 4.88 -18.95 -8.52
C PHE A 124 4.31 -19.19 -7.13
N ALA A 125 5.04 -19.91 -6.27
CA ALA A 125 4.61 -20.21 -4.92
C ALA A 125 4.43 -18.94 -4.06
N ALA A 126 5.37 -18.00 -4.15
CA ALA A 126 5.28 -16.71 -3.46
C ALA A 126 4.08 -15.88 -3.94
N THR A 127 3.87 -15.80 -5.26
CA THR A 127 2.75 -15.07 -5.86
C THR A 127 1.41 -15.65 -5.42
N VAL A 128 1.24 -16.97 -5.49
CA VAL A 128 0.02 -17.64 -5.04
C VAL A 128 -0.20 -17.41 -3.55
N GLY A 129 0.83 -17.60 -2.72
CA GLY A 129 0.74 -17.46 -1.27
C GLY A 129 0.34 -16.03 -0.86
N ILE A 130 1.01 -15.02 -1.38
CA ILE A 130 0.71 -13.62 -1.08
C ILE A 130 -0.70 -13.24 -1.56
N ASN A 131 -1.07 -13.60 -2.78
CA ASN A 131 -2.39 -13.24 -3.32
C ASN A 131 -3.53 -13.92 -2.53
N MET A 132 -3.35 -15.15 -2.09
CA MET A 132 -4.36 -15.81 -1.25
C MET A 132 -4.53 -15.10 0.09
N VAL A 133 -3.45 -14.76 0.76
CA VAL A 133 -3.51 -14.18 2.11
C VAL A 133 -3.89 -12.70 2.07
N ALA A 134 -3.24 -11.90 1.23
CA ALA A 134 -3.39 -10.45 1.25
C ALA A 134 -4.52 -9.93 0.33
N ASN A 135 -4.75 -10.58 -0.80
CA ASN A 135 -5.64 -10.04 -1.84
C ASN A 135 -6.96 -10.83 -2.00
N PHE A 136 -7.08 -12.01 -1.38
CA PHE A 136 -8.30 -12.83 -1.49
C PHE A 136 -9.08 -12.88 -0.18
N ILE A 137 -8.41 -13.19 0.94
CA ILE A 137 -9.09 -13.39 2.23
C ILE A 137 -9.77 -12.10 2.74
N PRO A 138 -9.09 -10.93 2.85
CA PRO A 138 -9.71 -9.72 3.35
C PRO A 138 -10.91 -9.26 2.51
N PRO A 139 -10.82 -9.10 1.17
CA PRO A 139 -11.98 -8.69 0.38
C PRO A 139 -13.15 -9.67 0.45
N ALA A 140 -12.89 -10.98 0.61
CA ALA A 140 -13.95 -11.96 0.77
C ALA A 140 -14.71 -11.77 2.10
N TYR A 141 -14.00 -11.43 3.18
CA TYR A 141 -14.62 -11.08 4.46
C TYR A 141 -15.31 -9.71 4.40
N ASP A 142 -14.69 -8.71 3.78
CA ASP A 142 -15.29 -7.37 3.64
C ASP A 142 -16.62 -7.43 2.93
N LEU A 143 -16.70 -8.18 1.83
CA LEU A 143 -17.95 -8.40 1.10
C LEU A 143 -18.99 -9.16 1.93
N ALA A 144 -18.57 -10.16 2.69
CA ALA A 144 -19.47 -10.89 3.58
C ALA A 144 -19.98 -10.01 4.73
N ASN A 145 -19.14 -9.12 5.26
CA ASN A 145 -19.53 -8.16 6.30
C ASN A 145 -20.43 -7.05 5.76
N LEU A 146 -20.25 -6.66 4.49
CA LEU A 146 -21.03 -5.59 3.86
C LEU A 146 -22.51 -5.95 3.67
N ILE A 147 -22.81 -7.20 3.27
CA ILE A 147 -24.19 -7.68 3.06
C ILE A 147 -24.33 -9.11 3.64
N PRO A 148 -24.28 -9.29 4.96
CA PRO A 148 -24.22 -10.61 5.59
C PRO A 148 -25.43 -11.50 5.30
N SER A 149 -26.61 -10.90 5.01
CA SER A 149 -27.81 -11.63 4.63
C SER A 149 -27.75 -12.29 3.26
N LYS A 150 -26.85 -11.86 2.38
CA LYS A 150 -26.77 -12.33 0.98
C LYS A 150 -25.41 -12.90 0.61
N ILE A 151 -24.34 -12.41 1.22
CA ILE A 151 -22.96 -12.74 0.89
C ILE A 151 -22.30 -13.44 2.08
N ASN A 152 -21.99 -14.70 1.91
CA ASN A 152 -21.11 -15.43 2.83
C ASN A 152 -19.68 -15.43 2.29
N PHE A 153 -18.72 -15.93 3.06
CA PHE A 153 -17.31 -15.96 2.66
C PHE A 153 -17.07 -16.63 1.30
N LYS A 154 -17.81 -17.71 0.98
CA LYS A 154 -17.67 -18.41 -0.31
C LYS A 154 -18.12 -17.52 -1.48
N ILE A 155 -19.26 -16.85 -1.35
CA ILE A 155 -19.77 -15.93 -2.38
C ILE A 155 -18.86 -14.72 -2.49
N GLY A 156 -18.42 -14.14 -1.37
CA GLY A 156 -17.45 -13.06 -1.32
C GLY A 156 -16.14 -13.44 -2.03
N GLY A 157 -15.64 -14.65 -1.78
CA GLY A 157 -14.45 -15.16 -2.45
C GLY A 157 -14.61 -15.34 -3.95
N LEU A 158 -15.76 -15.83 -4.42
CA LEU A 158 -16.04 -15.93 -5.86
C LEU A 158 -16.11 -14.56 -6.54
N ILE A 159 -16.74 -13.58 -5.88
CA ILE A 159 -16.78 -12.19 -6.38
C ILE A 159 -15.36 -11.62 -6.44
N THR A 160 -14.58 -11.77 -5.37
CA THR A 160 -13.17 -11.34 -5.30
C THR A 160 -12.33 -11.98 -6.40
N ALA A 161 -12.48 -13.28 -6.64
CA ALA A 161 -11.78 -13.98 -7.72
C ALA A 161 -12.15 -13.45 -9.11
N GLY A 162 -13.45 -13.15 -9.34
CA GLY A 162 -13.92 -12.53 -10.59
C GLY A 162 -13.30 -11.15 -10.82
N PHE A 163 -13.30 -10.28 -9.80
CA PHE A 163 -12.63 -8.98 -9.88
C PHE A 163 -11.13 -9.14 -10.08
N GLY A 164 -10.49 -10.05 -9.34
CA GLY A 164 -9.06 -10.32 -9.48
C GLY A 164 -8.67 -10.76 -10.89
N PHE A 165 -9.52 -11.59 -11.54
CA PHE A 165 -9.32 -11.99 -12.95
C PHE A 165 -9.38 -10.79 -13.90
N VAL A 166 -10.37 -9.92 -13.73
CA VAL A 166 -10.53 -8.70 -14.56
C VAL A 166 -9.34 -7.75 -14.35
N ILE A 167 -8.97 -7.48 -13.09
CA ILE A 167 -7.84 -6.60 -12.75
C ILE A 167 -6.54 -7.19 -13.29
N GLY A 168 -6.34 -8.49 -13.18
CA GLY A 168 -5.17 -9.18 -13.73
C GLY A 168 -5.07 -9.04 -15.25
N GLY A 169 -6.20 -9.13 -15.97
CA GLY A 169 -6.27 -8.83 -17.39
C GLY A 169 -5.97 -7.36 -17.72
N MET A 170 -6.49 -6.43 -16.92
CA MET A 170 -6.22 -5.00 -17.08
C MET A 170 -4.77 -4.64 -16.75
N TRP A 171 -4.09 -5.42 -15.93
CA TRP A 171 -2.66 -5.21 -15.62
C TRP A 171 -1.83 -5.14 -16.89
N VAL A 172 -1.99 -6.12 -17.76
CA VAL A 172 -1.23 -6.19 -19.03
C VAL A 172 -1.64 -5.07 -19.99
N ALA A 173 -2.92 -4.75 -20.06
CA ALA A 173 -3.46 -3.82 -21.07
C ALA A 173 -3.32 -2.34 -20.70
N VAL A 174 -3.41 -2.00 -19.41
CA VAL A 174 -3.57 -0.62 -18.93
C VAL A 174 -2.57 -0.26 -17.84
N ILE A 175 -2.47 -1.07 -16.78
CA ILE A 175 -1.73 -0.69 -15.57
C ILE A 175 -0.23 -0.62 -15.81
N THR A 176 0.32 -1.52 -16.64
CA THR A 176 1.74 -1.47 -17.04
C THR A 176 2.10 -0.22 -17.82
N GLN A 177 1.15 0.33 -18.59
CA GLN A 177 1.37 1.58 -19.32
C GLN A 177 1.30 2.81 -18.42
N MET A 178 0.48 2.76 -17.36
CA MET A 178 0.40 3.81 -16.35
C MET A 178 1.68 3.91 -15.52
N GLY A 179 2.34 2.78 -15.31
CA GLY A 179 3.50 2.65 -14.43
C GLY A 179 3.13 2.21 -13.01
N LEU A 180 4.05 1.47 -12.39
CA LEU A 180 3.84 0.89 -11.05
C LEU A 180 3.67 1.98 -9.98
N PHE A 181 4.55 3.00 -9.97
CA PHE A 181 4.51 4.06 -8.96
C PHE A 181 3.24 4.90 -9.00
N PRO A 182 2.79 5.44 -10.14
CA PRO A 182 1.51 6.14 -10.21
C PRO A 182 0.33 5.26 -9.81
N PHE A 183 0.33 3.98 -10.16
CA PHE A 183 -0.71 3.04 -9.76
C PHE A 183 -0.78 2.88 -8.24
N VAL A 184 0.34 2.54 -7.59
CA VAL A 184 0.42 2.35 -6.14
C VAL A 184 0.08 3.65 -5.39
N ASN A 185 0.61 4.79 -5.85
CA ASN A 185 0.33 6.08 -5.24
C ASN A 185 -1.14 6.47 -5.37
N THR A 186 -1.81 6.12 -6.46
CA THR A 186 -3.25 6.38 -6.64
C THR A 186 -4.07 5.58 -5.63
N LEU A 187 -3.79 4.29 -5.48
CA LEU A 187 -4.46 3.46 -4.47
C LEU A 187 -4.17 3.97 -3.06
N GLY A 188 -2.92 4.31 -2.77
CA GLY A 188 -2.52 4.93 -1.51
C GLY A 188 -3.28 6.23 -1.24
N ALA A 189 -3.39 7.11 -2.24
CA ALA A 189 -4.10 8.39 -2.14
C ALA A 189 -5.60 8.24 -1.83
N ILE A 190 -6.24 7.19 -2.39
CA ILE A 190 -7.66 6.88 -2.13
C ILE A 190 -7.85 6.33 -0.72
N LEU A 191 -6.94 5.51 -0.24
CA LEU A 191 -7.04 4.81 1.05
C LEU A 191 -6.51 5.63 2.23
N ALA A 192 -5.55 6.52 2.00
CA ALA A 192 -4.92 7.31 3.07
C ALA A 192 -5.91 8.12 3.93
N PRO A 193 -6.92 8.80 3.37
CA PRO A 193 -7.88 9.51 4.20
C PRO A 193 -8.69 8.59 5.12
N VAL A 194 -8.99 7.37 4.67
CA VAL A 194 -9.69 6.38 5.51
C VAL A 194 -8.87 6.07 6.76
N PHE A 195 -7.56 5.84 6.60
CA PHE A 195 -6.65 5.65 7.72
C PHE A 195 -6.66 6.84 8.68
N GLY A 196 -6.54 8.06 8.16
CA GLY A 196 -6.58 9.29 8.98
C GLY A 196 -7.90 9.45 9.74
N ILE A 197 -9.02 9.18 9.08
CA ILE A 197 -10.37 9.19 9.69
C ILE A 197 -10.45 8.15 10.81
N MET A 198 -10.00 6.92 10.57
CA MET A 198 -10.02 5.84 11.57
C MET A 198 -9.24 6.21 12.83
N ILE A 199 -8.03 6.74 12.67
CA ILE A 199 -7.17 7.16 13.80
C ILE A 199 -7.86 8.24 14.62
N VAL A 200 -8.37 9.29 13.99
CA VAL A 200 -9.02 10.40 14.69
C VAL A 200 -10.33 9.97 15.32
N ASP A 201 -11.12 9.18 14.61
CA ASP A 201 -12.41 8.69 15.14
C ASP A 201 -12.19 7.83 16.39
N TYR A 202 -11.23 6.91 16.35
CA TYR A 202 -10.97 6.01 17.47
C TYR A 202 -10.31 6.71 18.65
N TYR A 203 -9.18 7.39 18.45
CA TYR A 203 -8.39 7.93 19.55
C TYR A 203 -8.92 9.28 20.08
N ILE A 204 -9.43 10.14 19.21
CA ILE A 204 -9.80 11.52 19.60
C ILE A 204 -11.30 11.67 19.83
N ILE A 205 -12.13 11.17 18.90
CA ILE A 205 -13.60 11.36 19.01
C ILE A 205 -14.19 10.36 19.98
N LYS A 206 -13.89 9.07 19.83
CA LYS A 206 -14.41 7.98 20.68
C LYS A 206 -13.56 7.70 21.91
N LYS A 207 -12.35 8.25 21.99
CA LYS A 207 -11.41 8.10 23.12
C LYS A 207 -11.18 6.64 23.50
N GLU A 208 -10.94 5.80 22.49
CA GLU A 208 -10.73 4.35 22.62
C GLU A 208 -11.93 3.58 23.21
N ASN A 209 -13.09 4.21 23.34
CA ASN A 209 -14.28 3.61 23.93
C ASN A 209 -15.27 3.24 22.81
N LEU A 210 -15.16 2.02 22.32
CA LEU A 210 -16.07 1.41 21.36
C LEU A 210 -17.06 0.50 22.11
N ASP A 211 -18.32 0.70 21.80
CA ASP A 211 -19.39 -0.21 22.22
C ASP A 211 -19.42 -1.38 21.24
N VAL A 212 -18.80 -2.49 21.65
CA VAL A 212 -18.62 -3.65 20.76
C VAL A 212 -19.97 -4.29 20.40
N ASP A 213 -20.90 -4.35 21.33
CA ASP A 213 -22.23 -4.94 21.07
C ASP A 213 -23.01 -4.10 20.06
N ALA A 214 -22.89 -2.77 20.16
CA ALA A 214 -23.52 -1.85 19.21
C ALA A 214 -22.92 -1.88 17.81
N LEU A 215 -21.71 -2.42 17.62
CA LEU A 215 -21.14 -2.61 16.27
C LEU A 215 -21.87 -3.69 15.48
N PHE A 216 -22.51 -4.64 16.17
CA PHE A 216 -23.23 -5.77 15.57
C PHE A 216 -24.76 -5.60 15.61
N ASP A 217 -25.24 -4.45 16.12
CA ASP A 217 -26.67 -4.13 16.15
C ASP A 217 -27.08 -3.45 14.84
N ASP A 218 -27.94 -4.10 14.05
CA ASP A 218 -28.45 -3.61 12.76
C ASP A 218 -29.75 -2.80 12.87
N SER A 219 -30.26 -2.59 14.10
CA SER A 219 -31.46 -1.81 14.35
C SER A 219 -31.27 -0.34 13.96
N ALA A 220 -32.32 0.30 13.46
CA ALA A 220 -32.30 1.72 13.08
C ALA A 220 -32.00 2.65 14.26
N SER A 221 -32.18 2.18 15.51
CA SER A 221 -31.86 2.90 16.75
C SER A 221 -30.46 2.63 17.28
N ALA A 222 -29.68 1.74 16.64
CA ALA A 222 -28.35 1.40 17.08
C ALA A 222 -27.39 2.59 17.03
N LYS A 223 -26.50 2.64 18.01
CA LYS A 223 -25.52 3.74 18.18
C LYS A 223 -24.67 4.03 16.92
N TYR A 224 -24.33 2.99 16.15
CA TYR A 224 -23.50 3.10 14.96
C TYR A 224 -24.29 2.93 13.65
N HIS A 225 -25.62 2.91 13.72
CA HIS A 225 -26.43 2.88 12.50
C HIS A 225 -26.30 4.17 11.67
N TYR A 226 -25.92 5.28 12.29
CA TYR A 226 -25.78 6.59 11.68
C TYR A 226 -27.03 7.00 10.87
N ASN A 227 -26.86 7.40 9.60
CA ASN A 227 -27.97 7.77 8.74
C ASN A 227 -28.12 6.71 7.63
N GLY A 228 -29.03 5.77 7.83
CA GLY A 228 -29.27 4.68 6.89
C GLY A 228 -28.06 3.75 6.71
N GLY A 229 -27.28 3.51 7.77
CA GLY A 229 -26.08 2.68 7.74
C GLY A 229 -24.79 3.41 7.34
N PHE A 230 -24.86 4.72 7.02
CA PHE A 230 -23.70 5.46 6.52
C PHE A 230 -23.32 6.64 7.42
N ASN A 231 -22.04 6.74 7.78
CA ASN A 231 -21.48 7.93 8.40
C ASN A 231 -21.14 8.99 7.33
N HIS A 232 -22.10 9.84 7.00
CA HIS A 232 -21.95 10.84 5.94
C HIS A 232 -20.81 11.82 6.21
N LYS A 233 -20.48 12.11 7.48
CA LYS A 233 -19.34 12.96 7.83
C LYS A 233 -18.02 12.28 7.46
N ALA A 234 -17.86 11.00 7.77
CA ALA A 234 -16.68 10.25 7.39
C ALA A 234 -16.53 10.13 5.85
N ILE A 235 -17.66 9.87 5.16
CA ILE A 235 -17.67 9.79 3.68
C ILE A 235 -17.29 11.13 3.06
N LEU A 236 -17.84 12.24 3.56
CA LEU A 236 -17.49 13.58 3.07
C LEU A 236 -16.01 13.89 3.30
N ALA A 237 -15.50 13.59 4.49
CA ALA A 237 -14.07 13.75 4.79
C ALA A 237 -13.19 12.92 3.86
N TRP A 238 -13.58 11.67 3.60
CA TRP A 238 -12.87 10.79 2.68
C TRP A 238 -12.83 11.33 1.25
N ILE A 239 -13.99 11.75 0.72
CA ILE A 239 -14.09 12.26 -0.66
C ILE A 239 -13.26 13.53 -0.83
N LEU A 240 -13.40 14.51 0.08
CA LEU A 240 -12.66 15.78 -0.03
C LEU A 240 -11.14 15.58 0.09
N SER A 241 -10.72 14.79 1.06
CA SER A 241 -9.30 14.54 1.28
C SER A 241 -8.69 13.63 0.22
N GLY A 242 -9.44 12.62 -0.23
CA GLY A 242 -9.03 11.73 -1.32
C GLY A 242 -8.90 12.47 -2.65
N TYR A 243 -9.82 13.40 -2.95
CA TYR A 243 -9.72 14.24 -4.13
C TYR A 243 -8.41 15.03 -4.18
N ILE A 244 -8.02 15.65 -3.07
CA ILE A 244 -6.76 16.40 -2.97
C ILE A 244 -5.56 15.44 -3.09
N ALA A 245 -5.58 14.31 -2.37
CA ALA A 245 -4.50 13.35 -2.40
C ALA A 245 -4.28 12.74 -3.80
N VAL A 246 -5.35 12.34 -4.49
CA VAL A 246 -5.27 11.86 -5.88
C VAL A 246 -4.81 12.97 -6.82
N GLY A 247 -5.21 14.22 -6.57
CA GLY A 247 -4.75 15.41 -7.31
C GLY A 247 -3.24 15.60 -7.27
N THR A 248 -2.56 15.17 -6.20
CA THR A 248 -1.09 15.21 -6.12
C THR A 248 -0.41 14.16 -7.00
N VAL A 249 -1.08 13.06 -7.28
CA VAL A 249 -0.58 12.00 -8.19
C VAL A 249 -0.89 12.33 -9.66
N TRP A 250 -2.07 12.94 -9.88
CA TRP A 250 -2.59 13.26 -11.21
C TRP A 250 -2.97 14.74 -11.33
N PRO A 251 -1.99 15.66 -11.27
CA PRO A 251 -2.24 17.09 -11.15
C PRO A 251 -3.04 17.68 -12.30
N ASN A 252 -2.95 17.11 -13.50
CA ASN A 252 -3.62 17.64 -14.70
C ASN A 252 -5.04 17.05 -14.94
N ILE A 253 -5.47 16.07 -14.14
CA ILE A 253 -6.75 15.39 -14.39
C ILE A 253 -7.91 16.06 -13.66
N LEU A 254 -7.67 16.59 -12.46
CA LEU A 254 -8.76 16.88 -11.54
C LEU A 254 -9.26 18.31 -11.57
N VAL A 255 -8.46 19.31 -11.87
CA VAL A 255 -8.94 20.70 -11.86
C VAL A 255 -8.19 21.56 -12.86
N LEU A 256 -8.94 22.21 -13.69
CA LEU A 256 -8.46 23.23 -14.63
C LEU A 256 -7.73 24.36 -13.87
N GLY A 257 -6.44 24.52 -14.13
CA GLY A 257 -5.61 25.60 -13.61
C GLY A 257 -4.94 25.37 -12.25
N LEU A 258 -5.12 24.22 -11.59
CA LEU A 258 -4.48 23.89 -10.31
C LEU A 258 -3.41 22.80 -10.42
N GLY A 259 -3.06 22.37 -11.63
CA GLY A 259 -2.10 21.28 -11.84
C GLY A 259 -0.75 21.54 -11.17
N ASP A 260 -0.19 22.75 -11.34
CA ASP A 260 1.10 23.11 -10.74
C ASP A 260 1.04 23.16 -9.21
N PHE A 261 -0.08 23.64 -8.65
CA PHE A 261 -0.29 23.63 -7.20
C PHE A 261 -0.25 22.20 -6.65
N PHE A 262 -1.00 21.27 -7.24
CA PHE A 262 -1.02 19.89 -6.80
C PHE A 262 0.31 19.15 -7.05
N ALA A 263 0.98 19.42 -8.16
CA ALA A 263 2.29 18.87 -8.45
C ALA A 263 3.32 19.28 -7.38
N ASN A 264 3.35 20.58 -7.05
CA ASN A 264 4.26 21.10 -6.03
C ASN A 264 3.92 20.58 -4.63
N LEU A 265 2.63 20.55 -4.26
CA LEU A 265 2.17 20.01 -2.98
C LEU A 265 2.52 18.51 -2.84
N GLY A 266 2.43 17.77 -3.92
CA GLY A 266 2.60 16.32 -3.92
C GLY A 266 4.05 15.83 -3.98
N GLY A 267 5.03 16.72 -4.16
CA GLY A 267 6.42 16.30 -4.30
C GLY A 267 6.59 15.23 -5.39
N GLY A 268 6.00 15.47 -6.57
CA GLY A 268 5.99 14.50 -7.67
C GLY A 268 5.11 13.25 -7.42
N GLY A 269 4.09 13.39 -6.56
CA GLY A 269 3.19 12.30 -6.16
C GLY A 269 3.69 11.49 -4.94
N GLY A 270 4.92 11.75 -4.47
CA GLY A 270 5.51 11.01 -3.35
C GLY A 270 4.84 11.25 -1.99
N TYR A 271 4.13 12.36 -1.81
CA TYR A 271 3.50 12.72 -0.53
C TYR A 271 2.01 12.36 -0.43
N ALA A 272 1.45 11.68 -1.42
CA ALA A 272 0.01 11.42 -1.51
C ALA A 272 -0.58 10.76 -0.24
N TRP A 273 0.12 9.78 0.34
CA TRP A 273 -0.33 9.14 1.58
C TRP A 273 -0.36 10.10 2.76
N ILE A 274 0.73 10.82 3.01
CA ILE A 274 0.82 11.74 4.14
C ILE A 274 -0.25 12.84 4.03
N ILE A 275 -0.42 13.40 2.83
CA ILE A 275 -1.42 14.43 2.57
C ILE A 275 -2.83 13.88 2.79
N GLY A 276 -3.14 12.73 2.19
CA GLY A 276 -4.46 12.11 2.31
C GLY A 276 -4.83 11.75 3.75
N ALA A 277 -3.93 11.11 4.48
CA ALA A 277 -4.14 10.72 5.87
C ALA A 277 -4.29 11.94 6.79
N SER A 278 -3.43 12.95 6.64
CA SER A 278 -3.49 14.17 7.45
C SER A 278 -4.77 14.95 7.18
N LEU A 279 -5.15 15.14 5.92
CA LEU A 279 -6.39 15.84 5.56
C LEU A 279 -7.62 15.05 6.01
N GLY A 280 -7.64 13.73 5.83
CA GLY A 280 -8.74 12.88 6.31
C GLY A 280 -8.97 13.02 7.80
N ALA A 281 -7.88 13.01 8.57
CA ALA A 281 -7.90 13.22 10.01
C ALA A 281 -8.46 14.61 10.39
N VAL A 282 -7.89 15.67 9.81
CA VAL A 282 -8.25 17.06 10.13
C VAL A 282 -9.68 17.38 9.72
N VAL A 283 -10.07 17.04 8.49
CA VAL A 283 -11.42 17.31 7.98
C VAL A 283 -12.45 16.55 8.80
N HIS A 284 -12.22 15.24 9.06
CA HIS A 284 -13.15 14.45 9.86
C HIS A 284 -13.30 15.00 11.28
N LEU A 285 -12.19 15.37 11.92
CA LEU A 285 -12.22 16.00 13.24
C LEU A 285 -13.02 17.31 13.25
N ALA A 286 -12.80 18.16 12.24
CA ALA A 286 -13.49 19.45 12.15
C ALA A 286 -15.01 19.34 12.00
N ILE A 287 -15.49 18.39 11.18
CA ILE A 287 -16.93 18.21 10.92
C ILE A 287 -17.63 17.29 11.94
N SER A 288 -16.87 16.52 12.73
CA SER A 288 -17.43 15.58 13.70
C SER A 288 -17.56 16.17 15.11
N LYS A 289 -16.81 17.21 15.46
CA LYS A 289 -16.88 17.90 16.77
C LYS A 289 -18.10 18.80 16.96
N ARG A 290 -19.00 18.87 15.98
CA ARG A 290 -20.22 19.71 16.07
C ARG A 290 -21.42 18.87 16.44
#